data_cc4b4fcf1377825fd1234ac6cbd7eec1
#
_entry.id   cc4b4fcf1377825fd1234ac6cbd7eec1
#
_cell.length_a   1.000
_cell.length_b   1.000
_cell.length_c   1.000
_cell.angle_alpha   90.00
_cell.angle_beta   90.00
_cell.angle_gamma   90.00
#
_symmetry.space_group_name_H-M   'P 1'
#
loop_
_entity.id
_entity.type
_entity.pdbx_description
1 polymer ?
#
loop_
_entity_poly.entity_id
_entity_poly.type
_entity_poly.pdbx_seq_one_letter_code
_entity_poly.pdbx_strand_id
1 'polypeptide(L)'
;MKRKVALITGAASGIGQALAVAYARSGVAVVGGYYPADPHDPQATVSQVQEAGGECVMLPLDVGNSASVDALAEQAMQHFGRLDYAVANAGLLRRAPLLEMTDALWDEMLNVDLTGVMRTFRAATRHMNEGGALVAISSIAGGVYGWQEHSHYAAAKAGVPGLCRSLAVELAPLGIRCNAVIPGLIETPQSLDAQNSLGPEGLAKAARAIPLGRVGRADEVASLVQFLTSDASSYLTGQSIVIDGGLTVRWPD
;
A
#
# COMPACT_ATOMS: atom_id res chain seq x y z
N MET A 1 -22.76 16.22 -3.89
CA MET A 1 -21.68 15.66 -4.74
C MET A 1 -21.78 14.14 -4.70
N LYS A 2 -21.52 13.42 -5.79
CA LYS A 2 -21.45 11.95 -5.76
C LYS A 2 -20.29 11.53 -4.84
N ARG A 3 -20.51 10.48 -4.02
CA ARG A 3 -19.50 9.88 -3.11
C ARG A 3 -18.26 9.44 -3.91
N LYS A 4 -17.07 9.80 -3.45
CA LYS A 4 -15.81 9.32 -4.05
C LYS A 4 -15.58 7.84 -3.76
N VAL A 5 -14.82 7.15 -4.61
CA VAL A 5 -14.53 5.70 -4.52
C VAL A 5 -13.04 5.45 -4.54
N ALA A 6 -12.57 4.64 -3.62
CA ALA A 6 -11.19 4.18 -3.52
C ALA A 6 -11.08 2.67 -3.78
N LEU A 7 -10.12 2.28 -4.63
CA LEU A 7 -9.67 0.91 -4.78
C LEU A 7 -8.43 0.70 -3.91
N ILE A 8 -8.43 -0.35 -3.08
CA ILE A 8 -7.31 -0.69 -2.19
C ILE A 8 -6.94 -2.15 -2.40
N THR A 9 -5.70 -2.43 -2.78
CA THR A 9 -5.19 -3.80 -2.81
C THR A 9 -4.62 -4.21 -1.46
N GLY A 10 -4.84 -5.46 -1.04
CA GLY A 10 -4.41 -5.95 0.28
C GLY A 10 -5.19 -5.29 1.44
N ALA A 11 -6.52 -5.22 1.32
CA ALA A 11 -7.38 -4.51 2.26
C ALA A 11 -7.91 -5.37 3.42
N ALA A 12 -7.57 -6.65 3.50
CA ALA A 12 -8.07 -7.54 4.56
C ALA A 12 -7.38 -7.34 5.92
N SER A 13 -6.22 -6.70 5.96
CA SER A 13 -5.45 -6.51 7.20
C SER A 13 -4.55 -5.27 7.16
N GLY A 14 -3.90 -4.96 8.28
CA GLY A 14 -2.82 -3.99 8.39
C GLY A 14 -3.17 -2.59 7.86
N ILE A 15 -2.26 -2.03 7.05
CA ILE A 15 -2.41 -0.68 6.49
C ILE A 15 -3.64 -0.58 5.58
N GLY A 16 -3.90 -1.60 4.74
CA GLY A 16 -5.03 -1.61 3.82
C GLY A 16 -6.38 -1.60 4.54
N GLN A 17 -6.54 -2.37 5.61
CA GLN A 17 -7.73 -2.38 6.46
C GLN A 17 -7.91 -1.03 7.18
N ALA A 18 -6.85 -0.51 7.80
CA ALA A 18 -6.90 0.78 8.48
C ALA A 18 -7.28 1.91 7.51
N LEU A 19 -6.78 1.87 6.28
CA LEU A 19 -7.11 2.83 5.23
C LEU A 19 -8.59 2.71 4.79
N ALA A 20 -9.12 1.50 4.65
CA ALA A 20 -10.54 1.30 4.33
C ALA A 20 -11.45 1.96 5.38
N VAL A 21 -11.13 1.78 6.67
CA VAL A 21 -11.84 2.42 7.78
C VAL A 21 -11.67 3.95 7.77
N ALA A 22 -10.48 4.46 7.48
CA ALA A 22 -10.22 5.89 7.38
C ALA A 22 -11.04 6.54 6.24
N TYR A 23 -11.10 5.90 5.08
CA TYR A 23 -11.94 6.36 3.97
C TYR A 23 -13.43 6.35 4.32
N ALA A 24 -13.91 5.32 5.00
CA ALA A 24 -15.30 5.25 5.47
C ALA A 24 -15.69 6.49 6.29
N ARG A 25 -14.85 6.85 7.26
CA ARG A 25 -15.06 8.03 8.14
C ARG A 25 -15.11 9.35 7.37
N SER A 26 -14.46 9.43 6.21
CA SER A 26 -14.50 10.61 5.33
C SER A 26 -15.51 10.51 4.19
N GLY A 27 -16.38 9.51 4.22
CA GLY A 27 -17.47 9.36 3.25
C GLY A 27 -17.01 8.83 1.88
N VAL A 28 -15.82 8.26 1.77
CA VAL A 28 -15.32 7.58 0.56
C VAL A 28 -15.74 6.12 0.60
N ALA A 29 -16.35 5.61 -0.47
CA ALA A 29 -16.65 4.18 -0.61
C ALA A 29 -15.39 3.39 -0.98
N VAL A 30 -15.33 2.13 -0.58
CA VAL A 30 -14.13 1.30 -0.75
C VAL A 30 -14.43 0.04 -1.56
N VAL A 31 -13.60 -0.23 -2.55
CA VAL A 31 -13.44 -1.55 -3.16
C VAL A 31 -12.10 -2.12 -2.72
N GLY A 32 -12.14 -3.09 -1.84
CA GLY A 32 -10.95 -3.74 -1.29
C GLY A 32 -10.66 -5.06 -1.98
N GLY A 33 -9.42 -5.26 -2.41
CA GLY A 33 -8.95 -6.55 -2.88
C GLY A 33 -8.23 -7.31 -1.76
N TYR A 34 -8.49 -8.61 -1.64
CA TYR A 34 -7.79 -9.52 -0.72
C TYR A 34 -7.28 -10.76 -1.43
N TYR A 35 -6.13 -11.27 -1.02
CA TYR A 35 -5.60 -12.52 -1.56
C TYR A 35 -6.34 -13.72 -0.93
N PRO A 36 -6.93 -14.64 -1.73
CA PRO A 36 -7.77 -15.71 -1.20
C PRO A 36 -7.06 -16.70 -0.25
N ALA A 37 -5.74 -16.83 -0.38
CA ALA A 37 -4.95 -17.67 0.53
C ALA A 37 -4.42 -16.93 1.77
N ASP A 38 -4.71 -15.62 1.90
CA ASP A 38 -4.39 -14.85 3.11
C ASP A 38 -5.27 -15.32 4.28
N PRO A 39 -4.72 -15.58 5.47
CA PRO A 39 -5.49 -16.06 6.62
C PRO A 39 -6.45 -15.01 7.22
N HIS A 40 -6.35 -13.74 6.82
CA HIS A 40 -7.18 -12.68 7.38
C HIS A 40 -8.58 -12.67 6.76
N ASP A 41 -9.60 -12.60 7.61
CA ASP A 41 -10.99 -12.54 7.19
C ASP A 41 -11.33 -11.18 6.58
N PRO A 42 -11.66 -11.08 5.27
CA PRO A 42 -12.05 -9.83 4.64
C PRO A 42 -13.36 -9.25 5.21
N GLN A 43 -14.24 -10.07 5.81
CA GLN A 43 -15.47 -9.60 6.44
C GLN A 43 -15.20 -8.73 7.67
N ALA A 44 -14.08 -8.93 8.35
CA ALA A 44 -13.66 -8.06 9.45
C ALA A 44 -13.46 -6.61 8.97
N THR A 45 -12.92 -6.41 7.77
CA THR A 45 -12.80 -5.07 7.16
C THR A 45 -14.16 -4.49 6.79
N VAL A 46 -15.05 -5.30 6.20
CA VAL A 46 -16.43 -4.85 5.85
C VAL A 46 -17.15 -4.37 7.11
N SER A 47 -17.11 -5.16 8.19
CA SER A 47 -17.77 -4.82 9.46
C SER A 47 -17.24 -3.50 10.04
N GLN A 48 -15.91 -3.33 10.11
CA GLN A 48 -15.29 -2.11 10.62
C GLN A 48 -15.63 -0.87 9.78
N VAL A 49 -15.70 -1.03 8.45
CA VAL A 49 -16.11 0.05 7.54
C VAL A 49 -17.57 0.43 7.76
N GLN A 50 -18.45 -0.54 7.94
CA GLN A 50 -19.87 -0.33 8.24
C GLN A 50 -20.07 0.35 9.61
N GLU A 51 -19.36 -0.09 10.64
CA GLU A 51 -19.35 0.55 11.96
C GLU A 51 -18.87 2.02 11.89
N ALA A 52 -17.94 2.31 10.96
CA ALA A 52 -17.49 3.67 10.69
C ALA A 52 -18.47 4.50 9.83
N GLY A 53 -19.63 3.93 9.47
CA GLY A 53 -20.68 4.59 8.66
C GLY A 53 -20.39 4.62 7.16
N GLY A 54 -19.44 3.80 6.69
CA GLY A 54 -19.06 3.73 5.29
C GLY A 54 -19.63 2.54 4.53
N GLU A 55 -19.19 2.38 3.29
CA GLU A 55 -19.57 1.30 2.40
C GLU A 55 -18.32 0.65 1.81
N CYS A 56 -18.24 -0.68 1.88
CA CYS A 56 -17.10 -1.45 1.41
C CYS A 56 -17.57 -2.74 0.72
N VAL A 57 -16.93 -3.04 -0.41
CA VAL A 57 -17.01 -4.34 -1.06
C VAL A 57 -15.62 -4.96 -1.05
N MET A 58 -15.51 -6.20 -0.55
CA MET A 58 -14.25 -6.96 -0.53
C MET A 58 -14.30 -8.07 -1.57
N LEU A 59 -13.30 -8.13 -2.44
CA LEU A 59 -13.25 -9.04 -3.59
C LEU A 59 -11.92 -9.81 -3.64
N PRO A 60 -11.94 -11.07 -4.09
CA PRO A 60 -10.71 -11.84 -4.31
C PRO A 60 -9.79 -11.14 -5.31
N LEU A 61 -8.50 -11.09 -4.99
CA LEU A 61 -7.48 -10.41 -5.79
C LEU A 61 -6.15 -11.13 -5.70
N ASP A 62 -5.56 -11.40 -6.85
CA ASP A 62 -4.15 -11.71 -7.01
C ASP A 62 -3.48 -10.58 -7.83
N VAL A 63 -2.67 -9.75 -7.20
CA VAL A 63 -1.93 -8.66 -7.88
C VAL A 63 -0.84 -9.18 -8.82
N GLY A 64 -0.45 -10.44 -8.67
CA GLY A 64 0.45 -11.15 -9.58
C GLY A 64 -0.21 -11.46 -10.95
N ASN A 65 -1.53 -11.32 -11.07
CA ASN A 65 -2.31 -11.63 -12.26
C ASN A 65 -3.04 -10.40 -12.80
N SER A 66 -2.72 -9.99 -14.03
CA SER A 66 -3.32 -8.81 -14.67
C SER A 66 -4.85 -8.90 -14.78
N ALA A 67 -5.40 -10.06 -15.16
CA ALA A 67 -6.84 -10.23 -15.32
C ALA A 67 -7.58 -10.09 -13.97
N SER A 68 -6.97 -10.57 -12.88
CA SER A 68 -7.52 -10.40 -11.53
C SER A 68 -7.57 -8.92 -11.12
N VAL A 69 -6.53 -8.15 -11.44
CA VAL A 69 -6.47 -6.72 -11.12
C VAL A 69 -7.44 -5.91 -12.00
N ASP A 70 -7.51 -6.22 -13.30
CA ASP A 70 -8.45 -5.57 -14.23
C ASP A 70 -9.90 -5.83 -13.76
N ALA A 71 -10.24 -7.08 -13.38
CA ALA A 71 -11.56 -7.42 -12.85
C ALA A 71 -11.92 -6.65 -11.57
N LEU A 72 -10.97 -6.44 -10.65
CA LEU A 72 -11.23 -5.63 -9.44
C LEU A 72 -11.60 -4.19 -9.78
N ALA A 73 -10.91 -3.57 -10.75
CA ALA A 73 -11.21 -2.21 -11.19
C ALA A 73 -12.57 -2.12 -11.91
N GLU A 74 -12.91 -3.13 -12.72
CA GLU A 74 -14.24 -3.24 -13.35
C GLU A 74 -15.36 -3.37 -12.31
N GLN A 75 -15.15 -4.18 -11.26
CA GLN A 75 -16.11 -4.31 -10.16
C GLN A 75 -16.31 -2.99 -9.40
N ALA A 76 -15.27 -2.15 -9.24
CA ALA A 76 -15.45 -0.81 -8.69
C ALA A 76 -16.44 0.02 -9.52
N MET A 77 -16.34 -0.04 -10.85
CA MET A 77 -17.27 0.64 -11.76
C MET A 77 -18.68 0.05 -11.71
N GLN A 78 -18.82 -1.28 -11.61
CA GLN A 78 -20.13 -1.93 -11.52
C GLN A 78 -20.87 -1.59 -10.22
N HIS A 79 -20.17 -1.56 -9.09
CA HIS A 79 -20.78 -1.27 -7.78
C HIS A 79 -21.05 0.21 -7.56
N PHE A 80 -20.12 1.08 -7.95
CA PHE A 80 -20.14 2.50 -7.56
C PHE A 80 -20.22 3.47 -8.74
N GLY A 81 -19.99 3.01 -9.97
CA GLY A 81 -20.06 3.80 -11.21
C GLY A 81 -18.93 4.83 -11.38
N ARG A 82 -17.88 4.77 -10.53
CA ARG A 82 -16.72 5.65 -10.59
C ARG A 82 -15.52 5.09 -9.84
N LEU A 83 -14.34 5.63 -10.13
CA LEU A 83 -13.11 5.39 -9.39
C LEU A 83 -12.32 6.69 -9.30
N ASP A 84 -11.97 7.12 -8.10
CA ASP A 84 -11.28 8.38 -7.84
C ASP A 84 -9.87 8.16 -7.30
N TYR A 85 -9.67 7.11 -6.49
CA TYR A 85 -8.41 6.82 -5.82
C TYR A 85 -8.04 5.36 -6.01
N ALA A 86 -6.75 5.09 -6.23
CA ALA A 86 -6.22 3.74 -6.16
C ALA A 86 -4.99 3.68 -5.26
N VAL A 87 -5.02 2.74 -4.33
CA VAL A 87 -3.93 2.50 -3.39
C VAL A 87 -3.37 1.10 -3.61
N ALA A 88 -2.16 1.06 -4.16
CA ALA A 88 -1.39 -0.17 -4.32
C ALA A 88 -0.66 -0.47 -2.99
N ASN A 89 -1.34 -1.25 -2.14
CA ASN A 89 -0.88 -1.60 -0.80
C ASN A 89 -0.55 -3.09 -0.67
N ALA A 90 -1.14 -3.97 -1.47
CA ALA A 90 -0.81 -5.39 -1.46
C ALA A 90 0.71 -5.60 -1.62
N GLY A 91 1.25 -6.48 -0.82
CA GLY A 91 2.64 -6.85 -0.85
C GLY A 91 2.89 -8.09 0.00
N LEU A 92 3.96 -8.77 -0.28
CA LEU A 92 4.42 -9.90 0.51
C LEU A 92 5.82 -9.62 1.06
N LEU A 93 6.16 -10.33 2.11
CA LEU A 93 7.48 -10.29 2.71
C LEU A 93 7.95 -11.72 2.96
N ARG A 94 9.11 -12.06 2.43
CA ARG A 94 9.74 -13.36 2.62
C ARG A 94 11.21 -13.15 2.92
N ARG A 95 11.72 -13.95 3.83
CA ARG A 95 13.15 -14.02 4.10
C ARG A 95 13.80 -15.01 3.11
N ALA A 96 14.83 -14.59 2.42
CA ALA A 96 15.60 -15.43 1.53
C ALA A 96 17.07 -14.96 1.49
N PRO A 97 18.00 -15.70 2.11
CA PRO A 97 19.43 -15.41 2.00
C PRO A 97 19.88 -15.43 0.54
N LEU A 98 20.81 -14.54 0.16
CA LEU A 98 21.25 -14.43 -1.24
C LEU A 98 21.72 -15.76 -1.85
N LEU A 99 22.43 -16.58 -1.06
CA LEU A 99 22.95 -17.86 -1.54
C LEU A 99 21.86 -18.95 -1.71
N GLU A 100 20.68 -18.72 -1.15
CA GLU A 100 19.49 -19.59 -1.24
C GLU A 100 18.41 -18.99 -2.14
N MET A 101 18.64 -17.75 -2.62
CA MET A 101 17.71 -17.03 -3.48
C MET A 101 17.62 -17.73 -4.84
N THR A 102 16.46 -18.25 -5.17
CA THR A 102 16.18 -18.77 -6.51
C THR A 102 15.55 -17.68 -7.39
N ASP A 103 15.65 -17.82 -8.71
CA ASP A 103 14.98 -16.94 -9.66
C ASP A 103 13.46 -16.88 -9.39
N ALA A 104 12.86 -18.02 -9.02
CA ALA A 104 11.43 -18.08 -8.70
C ALA A 104 11.05 -17.24 -7.47
N LEU A 105 11.85 -17.27 -6.39
CA LEU A 105 11.63 -16.43 -5.20
C LEU A 105 11.83 -14.95 -5.52
N TRP A 106 12.82 -14.64 -6.34
CA TRP A 106 13.07 -13.30 -6.84
C TRP A 106 11.89 -12.78 -7.66
N ASP A 107 11.48 -13.56 -8.67
CA ASP A 107 10.41 -13.20 -9.60
C ASP A 107 9.05 -13.06 -8.89
N GLU A 108 8.73 -13.94 -7.93
CA GLU A 108 7.52 -13.83 -7.12
C GLU A 108 7.46 -12.48 -6.39
N MET A 109 8.56 -12.11 -5.72
CA MET A 109 8.65 -10.85 -4.97
C MET A 109 8.46 -9.64 -5.87
N LEU A 110 9.16 -9.58 -7.01
CA LEU A 110 9.03 -8.49 -7.97
C LEU A 110 7.65 -8.48 -8.62
N ASN A 111 7.09 -9.64 -8.91
CA ASN A 111 5.77 -9.77 -9.53
C ASN A 111 4.66 -9.21 -8.64
N VAL A 112 4.75 -9.41 -7.33
CA VAL A 112 3.76 -8.88 -6.37
C VAL A 112 4.07 -7.43 -6.00
N ASP A 113 5.28 -7.16 -5.49
CA ASP A 113 5.60 -5.91 -4.78
C ASP A 113 6.01 -4.74 -5.69
N LEU A 114 6.28 -5.00 -6.97
CA LEU A 114 6.57 -3.97 -7.97
C LEU A 114 5.63 -4.05 -9.18
N THR A 115 5.57 -5.19 -9.86
CA THR A 115 4.72 -5.34 -11.04
C THR A 115 3.24 -5.27 -10.67
N GLY A 116 2.85 -5.78 -9.49
CA GLY A 116 1.50 -5.65 -8.94
C GLY A 116 1.07 -4.20 -8.73
N VAL A 117 2.00 -3.33 -8.30
CA VAL A 117 1.75 -1.88 -8.20
C VAL A 117 1.44 -1.29 -9.58
N MET A 118 2.27 -1.59 -10.57
CA MET A 118 2.05 -1.14 -11.95
C MET A 118 0.70 -1.63 -12.50
N ARG A 119 0.36 -2.92 -12.30
CA ARG A 119 -0.93 -3.48 -12.74
C ARG A 119 -2.11 -2.76 -12.08
N THR A 120 -2.03 -2.51 -10.77
CA THR A 120 -3.06 -1.81 -10.01
C THR A 120 -3.30 -0.41 -10.58
N PHE A 121 -2.24 0.34 -10.82
CA PHE A 121 -2.37 1.70 -11.36
C PHE A 121 -2.85 1.71 -12.81
N ARG A 122 -2.35 0.79 -13.64
CA ARG A 122 -2.82 0.64 -15.03
C ARG A 122 -4.31 0.33 -15.11
N ALA A 123 -4.79 -0.61 -14.30
CA ALA A 123 -6.21 -0.98 -14.27
C ALA A 123 -7.08 0.18 -13.76
N ALA A 124 -6.69 0.81 -12.66
CA ALA A 124 -7.43 1.92 -12.08
C ALA A 124 -7.53 3.14 -13.02
N THR A 125 -6.41 3.53 -13.64
CA THR A 125 -6.33 4.71 -14.52
C THR A 125 -7.28 4.61 -15.72
N ARG A 126 -7.56 3.41 -16.23
CA ARG A 126 -8.54 3.20 -17.32
C ARG A 126 -9.97 3.62 -16.94
N HIS A 127 -10.28 3.70 -15.66
CA HIS A 127 -11.60 4.03 -15.12
C HIS A 127 -11.63 5.38 -14.39
N MET A 128 -10.51 6.07 -14.28
CA MET A 128 -10.42 7.44 -13.75
C MET A 128 -10.65 8.44 -14.89
N ASN A 129 -11.75 9.19 -14.83
CA ASN A 129 -12.13 10.09 -15.94
C ASN A 129 -11.38 11.43 -15.89
N GLU A 130 -11.57 12.21 -14.84
CA GLU A 130 -10.92 13.52 -14.70
C GLU A 130 -10.47 13.71 -13.25
N GLY A 131 -9.18 13.85 -13.07
CA GLY A 131 -8.58 13.99 -11.76
C GLY A 131 -8.64 12.70 -10.95
N GLY A 132 -7.74 12.57 -10.03
CA GLY A 132 -7.67 11.40 -9.17
C GLY A 132 -6.32 11.30 -8.48
N ALA A 133 -6.16 10.27 -7.66
CA ALA A 133 -4.89 10.06 -6.99
C ALA A 133 -4.53 8.57 -6.90
N LEU A 134 -3.29 8.30 -7.25
CA LEU A 134 -2.62 7.00 -7.10
C LEU A 134 -1.63 7.10 -5.95
N VAL A 135 -1.66 6.16 -5.03
CA VAL A 135 -0.68 6.07 -3.93
C VAL A 135 -0.16 4.65 -3.82
N ALA A 136 1.16 4.48 -3.84
CA ALA A 136 1.80 3.20 -3.62
C ALA A 136 2.42 3.13 -2.23
N ILE A 137 2.31 1.97 -1.57
CA ILE A 137 3.01 1.67 -0.33
C ILE A 137 4.34 1.00 -0.66
N SER A 138 5.42 1.76 -0.46
CA SER A 138 6.81 1.30 -0.54
C SER A 138 7.32 0.88 0.85
N SER A 139 8.60 1.07 1.14
CA SER A 139 9.24 0.76 2.42
C SER A 139 10.55 1.53 2.57
N ILE A 140 10.97 1.82 3.79
CA ILE A 140 12.34 2.27 4.07
C ILE A 140 13.38 1.22 3.66
N ALA A 141 13.02 -0.07 3.65
CA ALA A 141 13.87 -1.12 3.08
C ALA A 141 13.96 -0.95 1.55
N GLY A 142 15.17 -0.79 1.05
CA GLY A 142 15.45 -0.55 -0.37
C GLY A 142 15.50 0.93 -0.78
N GLY A 143 14.86 1.83 -0.04
CA GLY A 143 14.97 3.27 -0.29
C GLY A 143 16.08 3.94 0.51
N VAL A 144 16.25 3.51 1.76
CA VAL A 144 17.16 4.13 2.74
C VAL A 144 17.96 3.09 3.51
N TYR A 145 17.32 1.97 3.93
CA TYR A 145 17.96 0.91 4.70
C TYR A 145 18.16 -0.35 3.87
N GLY A 146 19.33 -1.00 4.02
CA GLY A 146 19.51 -2.39 3.68
C GLY A 146 18.88 -3.28 4.75
N TRP A 147 18.23 -4.37 4.34
CA TRP A 147 17.67 -5.36 5.24
C TRP A 147 18.24 -6.74 4.89
N GLN A 148 18.92 -7.35 5.85
CA GLN A 148 19.54 -8.66 5.66
C GLN A 148 18.48 -9.69 5.21
N GLU A 149 18.84 -10.57 4.26
CA GLU A 149 18.00 -11.63 3.73
C GLU A 149 16.72 -11.17 2.99
N HIS A 150 16.62 -9.86 2.67
CA HIS A 150 15.46 -9.28 1.99
C HIS A 150 15.83 -8.50 0.72
N SER A 151 16.89 -8.92 0.02
CA SER A 151 17.40 -8.18 -1.16
C SER A 151 16.36 -8.05 -2.28
N HIS A 152 15.55 -9.08 -2.54
CA HIS A 152 14.46 -9.05 -3.52
C HIS A 152 13.34 -8.09 -3.11
N TYR A 153 12.93 -8.10 -1.84
CA TYR A 153 11.96 -7.14 -1.29
C TYR A 153 12.47 -5.71 -1.39
N ALA A 154 13.72 -5.49 -0.97
CA ALA A 154 14.36 -4.18 -1.06
C ALA A 154 14.44 -3.67 -2.51
N ALA A 155 14.79 -4.54 -3.47
CA ALA A 155 14.82 -4.18 -4.89
C ALA A 155 13.41 -3.82 -5.42
N ALA A 156 12.39 -4.60 -5.08
CA ALA A 156 11.00 -4.32 -5.47
C ALA A 156 10.53 -2.98 -4.90
N LYS A 157 10.69 -2.76 -3.60
CA LYS A 157 10.24 -1.53 -2.92
C LYS A 157 11.03 -0.29 -3.35
N ALA A 158 12.32 -0.44 -3.70
CA ALA A 158 13.12 0.65 -4.29
C ALA A 158 12.62 1.06 -5.69
N GLY A 159 12.06 0.15 -6.46
CA GLY A 159 11.49 0.43 -7.78
C GLY A 159 10.20 1.26 -7.73
N VAL A 160 9.41 1.12 -6.67
CA VAL A 160 8.10 1.79 -6.53
C VAL A 160 8.19 3.32 -6.62
N PRO A 161 9.11 4.03 -5.93
CA PRO A 161 9.27 5.47 -6.09
C PRO A 161 9.63 5.91 -7.51
N GLY A 162 10.43 5.11 -8.22
CA GLY A 162 10.78 5.35 -9.63
C GLY A 162 9.55 5.27 -10.53
N LEU A 163 8.73 4.23 -10.35
CA LEU A 163 7.46 4.06 -11.05
C LEU A 163 6.52 5.24 -10.78
N CYS A 164 6.33 5.62 -9.51
CA CYS A 164 5.45 6.74 -9.14
C CYS A 164 5.89 8.08 -9.76
N ARG A 165 7.20 8.36 -9.81
CA ARG A 165 7.72 9.58 -10.47
C ARG A 165 7.42 9.61 -11.96
N SER A 166 7.59 8.50 -12.66
CA SER A 166 7.30 8.41 -14.10
C SER A 166 5.80 8.59 -14.37
N LEU A 167 4.95 7.86 -13.62
CA LEU A 167 3.50 7.97 -13.76
C LEU A 167 2.96 9.35 -13.37
N ALA A 168 3.58 10.05 -12.43
CA ALA A 168 3.20 11.41 -12.08
C ALA A 168 3.31 12.37 -13.26
N VAL A 169 4.36 12.22 -14.09
CA VAL A 169 4.55 13.03 -15.31
C VAL A 169 3.60 12.59 -16.42
N GLU A 170 3.48 11.28 -16.64
CA GLU A 170 2.66 10.70 -17.70
C GLU A 170 1.17 11.01 -17.52
N LEU A 171 0.67 10.96 -16.28
CA LEU A 171 -0.75 11.10 -15.96
C LEU A 171 -1.17 12.54 -15.58
N ALA A 172 -0.22 13.46 -15.44
CA ALA A 172 -0.51 14.87 -15.14
C ALA A 172 -1.49 15.53 -16.15
N PRO A 173 -1.42 15.28 -17.48
CA PRO A 173 -2.39 15.81 -18.43
C PRO A 173 -3.83 15.35 -18.19
N LEU A 174 -4.02 14.21 -17.48
CA LEU A 174 -5.32 13.69 -17.07
C LEU A 174 -5.76 14.20 -15.71
N GLY A 175 -4.98 15.08 -15.07
CA GLY A 175 -5.25 15.56 -13.71
C GLY A 175 -5.06 14.50 -12.62
N ILE A 176 -4.39 13.38 -12.90
CA ILE A 176 -4.16 12.29 -11.97
C ILE A 176 -2.78 12.48 -11.31
N ARG A 177 -2.77 12.49 -9.98
CA ARG A 177 -1.54 12.57 -9.17
C ARG A 177 -1.07 11.16 -8.79
N CYS A 178 0.24 10.97 -8.70
CA CYS A 178 0.83 9.69 -8.30
C CYS A 178 1.96 9.91 -7.29
N ASN A 179 1.85 9.32 -6.10
CA ASN A 179 2.84 9.46 -5.03
C ASN A 179 3.15 8.11 -4.37
N ALA A 180 4.30 8.01 -3.71
CA ALA A 180 4.68 6.87 -2.90
C ALA A 180 4.73 7.26 -1.42
N VAL A 181 4.23 6.38 -0.55
CA VAL A 181 4.45 6.43 0.89
C VAL A 181 5.53 5.40 1.24
N ILE A 182 6.47 5.80 2.07
CA ILE A 182 7.61 4.98 2.51
C ILE A 182 7.50 4.77 4.03
N PRO A 183 6.76 3.75 4.50
CA PRO A 183 6.66 3.48 5.92
C PRO A 183 7.96 2.96 6.49
N GLY A 184 8.21 3.33 7.75
CA GLY A 184 9.19 2.69 8.61
C GLY A 184 8.65 1.39 9.20
N LEU A 185 8.96 1.15 10.47
CA LEU A 185 8.45 0.00 11.21
C LEU A 185 7.02 0.30 11.68
N ILE A 186 6.05 -0.38 11.10
CA ILE A 186 4.62 -0.24 11.41
C ILE A 186 4.12 -1.55 11.97
N GLU A 187 3.39 -1.50 13.09
CA GLU A 187 2.76 -2.67 13.67
C GLU A 187 1.61 -3.15 12.78
N THR A 188 1.81 -4.31 12.16
CA THR A 188 0.87 -4.99 11.26
C THR A 188 1.07 -6.49 11.37
N PRO A 189 0.12 -7.34 10.93
CA PRO A 189 0.33 -8.77 10.88
C PRO A 189 1.63 -9.18 10.18
N GLN A 190 2.01 -8.50 9.10
CA GLN A 190 3.26 -8.77 8.37
C GLN A 190 4.51 -8.49 9.22
N SER A 191 4.53 -7.40 9.98
CA SER A 191 5.69 -7.04 10.82
C SER A 191 5.77 -7.90 12.09
N LEU A 192 4.64 -8.45 12.55
CA LEU A 192 4.53 -9.37 13.68
C LEU A 192 4.89 -10.82 13.32
N ASP A 193 5.04 -11.16 12.04
CA ASP A 193 5.53 -12.46 11.59
C ASP A 193 7.03 -12.59 11.91
N ALA A 194 7.38 -13.39 12.92
CA ALA A 194 8.76 -13.60 13.34
C ALA A 194 9.58 -14.44 12.34
N GLN A 195 8.93 -15.17 11.44
CA GLN A 195 9.61 -15.97 10.43
C GLN A 195 10.14 -15.10 9.28
N ASN A 196 9.31 -14.19 8.79
CA ASN A 196 9.60 -13.37 7.62
C ASN A 196 9.91 -11.91 7.95
N SER A 197 9.73 -11.46 9.19
CA SER A 197 9.95 -10.10 9.65
C SER A 197 10.61 -10.07 11.02
N LEU A 198 10.35 -9.02 11.79
CA LEU A 198 10.98 -8.78 13.10
C LEU A 198 10.28 -9.55 14.24
N GLY A 199 8.98 -9.82 14.10
CA GLY A 199 8.16 -10.33 15.19
C GLY A 199 7.98 -9.32 16.33
N PRO A 200 7.18 -9.67 17.36
CA PRO A 200 6.90 -8.76 18.47
C PRO A 200 8.16 -8.31 19.23
N GLU A 201 9.07 -9.23 19.52
CA GLU A 201 10.30 -8.92 20.25
C GLU A 201 11.25 -8.03 19.43
N GLY A 202 11.39 -8.32 18.13
CA GLY A 202 12.20 -7.52 17.23
C GLY A 202 11.67 -6.10 17.08
N LEU A 203 10.35 -5.92 16.97
CA LEU A 203 9.70 -4.62 16.93
C LEU A 203 9.91 -3.84 18.24
N ALA A 204 9.75 -4.49 19.39
CA ALA A 204 9.98 -3.86 20.70
C ALA A 204 11.44 -3.40 20.87
N LYS A 205 12.40 -4.20 20.38
CA LYS A 205 13.82 -3.82 20.37
C LYS A 205 14.08 -2.64 19.41
N ALA A 206 13.54 -2.70 18.20
CA ALA A 206 13.73 -1.69 17.17
C ALA A 206 13.09 -0.33 17.55
N ALA A 207 11.99 -0.34 18.33
CA ALA A 207 11.35 0.88 18.85
C ALA A 207 12.32 1.82 19.58
N ARG A 208 13.34 1.27 20.24
CA ARG A 208 14.37 2.06 20.97
C ARG A 208 15.25 2.87 20.03
N ALA A 209 15.38 2.46 18.78
CA ALA A 209 16.16 3.16 17.77
C ALA A 209 15.35 4.26 17.05
N ILE A 210 14.01 4.24 17.15
CA ILE A 210 13.12 5.21 16.53
C ILE A 210 13.10 6.47 17.42
N PRO A 211 13.38 7.70 16.91
CA PRO A 211 13.36 8.93 17.69
C PRO A 211 12.05 9.18 18.44
N LEU A 212 10.88 8.83 17.86
CA LEU A 212 9.59 8.92 18.56
C LEU A 212 9.37 7.82 19.62
N GLY A 213 10.34 6.91 19.84
CA GLY A 213 10.36 5.91 20.91
C GLY A 213 9.39 4.73 20.74
N ARG A 214 8.76 4.59 19.59
CA ARG A 214 7.79 3.54 19.29
C ARG A 214 7.73 3.19 17.82
N VAL A 215 7.23 2.02 17.49
CA VAL A 215 6.80 1.68 16.13
C VAL A 215 5.55 2.49 15.76
N GLY A 216 5.34 2.71 14.46
CA GLY A 216 4.14 3.38 13.93
C GLY A 216 2.94 2.42 13.95
N ARG A 217 1.74 2.99 13.84
CA ARG A 217 0.49 2.25 13.69
C ARG A 217 -0.01 2.34 12.25
N ALA A 218 -0.80 1.36 11.83
CA ALA A 218 -1.39 1.31 10.51
C ALA A 218 -2.28 2.54 10.20
N ASP A 219 -3.00 3.06 11.20
CA ASP A 219 -3.85 4.25 11.06
C ASP A 219 -3.05 5.53 10.80
N GLU A 220 -1.81 5.63 11.26
CA GLU A 220 -0.92 6.77 10.98
C GLU A 220 -0.50 6.79 9.51
N VAL A 221 -0.22 5.62 8.92
CA VAL A 221 0.05 5.49 7.48
C VAL A 221 -1.21 5.78 6.68
N ALA A 222 -2.37 5.25 7.11
CA ALA A 222 -3.65 5.51 6.47
C ALA A 222 -4.00 6.99 6.42
N SER A 223 -3.71 7.75 7.48
CA SER A 223 -3.91 9.21 7.53
C SER A 223 -3.08 9.96 6.49
N LEU A 224 -1.82 9.55 6.29
CA LEU A 224 -0.97 10.14 5.25
C LEU A 224 -1.48 9.81 3.84
N VAL A 225 -1.88 8.55 3.59
CA VAL A 225 -2.46 8.14 2.30
C VAL A 225 -3.73 8.93 2.01
N GLN A 226 -4.59 9.11 3.01
CA GLN A 226 -5.82 9.88 2.90
C GLN A 226 -5.55 11.36 2.56
N PHE A 227 -4.55 11.98 3.19
CA PHE A 227 -4.09 13.31 2.81
C PHE A 227 -3.62 13.34 1.35
N LEU A 228 -2.78 12.39 0.93
CA LEU A 228 -2.23 12.34 -0.43
C LEU A 228 -3.29 12.09 -1.51
N THR A 229 -4.42 11.49 -1.17
CA THR A 229 -5.54 11.31 -2.11
C THR A 229 -6.53 12.47 -2.09
N SER A 230 -6.52 13.32 -1.06
CA SER A 230 -7.42 14.46 -0.93
C SER A 230 -7.01 15.68 -1.75
N ASP A 231 -7.92 16.65 -1.84
CA ASP A 231 -7.68 17.93 -2.50
C ASP A 231 -6.67 18.81 -1.73
N ALA A 232 -6.43 18.53 -0.43
CA ALA A 232 -5.42 19.21 0.37
C ALA A 232 -3.98 18.97 -0.13
N SER A 233 -3.77 17.91 -0.93
CA SER A 233 -2.49 17.61 -1.58
C SER A 233 -2.50 17.85 -3.10
N SER A 234 -3.37 18.73 -3.58
CA SER A 234 -3.59 18.97 -5.02
C SER A 234 -2.32 19.36 -5.82
N TYR A 235 -1.29 19.87 -5.16
CA TYR A 235 -0.02 20.23 -5.79
C TYR A 235 1.12 19.23 -5.50
N LEU A 236 0.80 18.05 -4.93
CA LEU A 236 1.76 16.99 -4.62
C LEU A 236 1.61 15.85 -5.62
N THR A 237 2.59 15.68 -6.51
CA THR A 237 2.69 14.52 -7.40
C THR A 237 4.16 14.13 -7.61
N GLY A 238 4.43 12.85 -7.85
CA GLY A 238 5.78 12.31 -8.01
C GLY A 238 6.62 12.25 -6.74
N GLN A 239 6.01 12.49 -5.57
CA GLN A 239 6.74 12.56 -4.29
C GLN A 239 6.81 11.19 -3.62
N SER A 240 7.88 11.00 -2.86
CA SER A 240 8.11 9.84 -2.00
C SER A 240 8.21 10.32 -0.56
N ILE A 241 7.20 10.01 0.25
CA ILE A 241 7.06 10.58 1.59
C ILE A 241 7.34 9.49 2.62
N VAL A 242 8.39 9.71 3.41
CA VAL A 242 8.77 8.82 4.52
C VAL A 242 7.90 9.08 5.74
N ILE A 243 7.41 8.00 6.35
CA ILE A 243 6.68 8.02 7.62
C ILE A 243 7.24 6.92 8.53
N ASP A 244 8.21 7.28 9.38
CA ASP A 244 9.06 6.32 10.09
C ASP A 244 9.43 6.73 11.53
N GLY A 245 8.81 7.77 12.06
CA GLY A 245 9.10 8.30 13.39
C GLY A 245 10.51 8.89 13.55
N GLY A 246 11.15 9.24 12.42
CA GLY A 246 12.49 9.82 12.39
C GLY A 246 13.62 8.78 12.27
N LEU A 247 13.28 7.49 12.10
CA LEU A 247 14.27 6.41 12.07
C LEU A 247 15.38 6.64 11.02
N THR A 248 15.01 7.10 9.81
CA THR A 248 15.95 7.25 8.69
C THR A 248 16.74 8.56 8.72
N VAL A 249 16.36 9.53 9.55
CA VAL A 249 17.05 10.82 9.67
C VAL A 249 17.87 10.93 10.95
N ARG A 250 17.84 9.91 11.80
CA ARG A 250 18.64 9.84 13.01
C ARG A 250 20.11 9.68 12.65
N TRP A 251 20.97 10.54 13.21
CA TRP A 251 22.42 10.33 13.20
C TRP A 251 22.77 9.17 14.14
N PRO A 252 23.61 8.20 13.72
CA PRO A 252 24.08 7.13 14.63
C PRO A 252 24.90 7.74 15.77
N ASP A 253 24.51 7.42 17.01
CA ASP A 253 25.30 7.75 18.22
C ASP A 253 26.39 6.70 18.42
#